data_90244b1b430e2799d5747d8f4eead3bf
#
_entry.id   90244b1b430e2799d5747d8f4eead3bf
#
_cell.length_a   1.000
_cell.length_b   1.000
_cell.length_c   1.000
_cell.angle_alpha   90.00
_cell.angle_beta   90.00
_cell.angle_gamma   90.00
#
_symmetry.space_group_name_H-M   'P 1'
#
loop_
_entity.id
_entity.type
_entity.pdbx_description
1 polymer ?
#
loop_
_entity_poly.entity_id
_entity_poly.type
_entity_poly.pdbx_seq_one_letter_code
_entity_poly.pdbx_strand_id
1 'polypeptide(L)'
;GSIAQVLANIHANSYAGNNTELQQAAAKTGLSLSAFNEGDKESKFKAVIFDASGIQNSEQLHELYDFFNPIARQIQTSGRVVVVGITPETAKTVKQAIAQRALEGFVKSVGKEFKKGIAAQLVYVDEGAEANLESTVRFALSPRSAYVSGQVIRVSKAETVDIDWAKPL
;
A
#
# COMPACT_ATOMS: atom_id res chain seq x y z
N GLY A 1 3.24 2.30 -22.87
CA GLY A 1 4.23 2.16 -21.87
C GLY A 1 3.64 1.48 -20.66
N SER A 2 4.12 0.36 -20.34
CA SER A 2 3.62 -0.41 -19.25
C SER A 2 3.74 0.35 -17.97
N ILE A 3 2.69 0.50 -17.39
CA ILE A 3 2.55 0.82 -16.02
C ILE A 3 3.07 -0.36 -15.25
N ALA A 4 3.97 -0.89 -15.47
CA ALA A 4 4.23 -1.99 -14.74
C ALA A 4 5.00 -1.70 -13.65
N GLN A 5 4.83 -2.16 -12.81
CA GLN A 5 5.77 -2.87 -12.33
C GLN A 5 6.28 -2.51 -11.22
N VAL A 6 6.06 -2.58 -10.28
CA VAL A 6 6.85 -2.78 -9.34
C VAL A 6 6.56 -2.64 -8.08
N LEU A 7 6.68 -3.40 -7.41
CA LEU A 7 6.22 -3.50 -6.22
C LEU A 7 7.14 -4.05 -5.29
N ALA A 8 7.48 -3.35 -4.45
CA ALA A 8 8.37 -3.70 -3.51
C ALA A 8 7.71 -4.15 -2.30
N ASN A 9 8.12 -4.99 -1.80
CA ASN A 9 8.17 -5.61 -0.58
C ASN A 9 6.99 -5.51 0.32
N ILE A 10 6.55 -6.59 0.49
CA ILE A 10 5.66 -6.90 1.54
C ILE A 10 6.53 -7.54 2.60
N HIS A 11 6.73 -6.86 3.69
CA HIS A 11 7.44 -7.40 4.83
C HIS A 11 6.59 -8.44 5.57
N ALA A 12 6.23 -9.47 4.83
CA ALA A 12 5.38 -10.51 5.35
C ALA A 12 5.97 -11.24 6.55
N ASN A 13 7.28 -11.29 6.60
CA ASN A 13 7.97 -12.02 7.66
C ASN A 13 8.06 -11.24 8.96
N SER A 14 7.91 -9.94 8.91
CA SER A 14 7.97 -9.08 10.07
C SER A 14 6.61 -8.94 10.75
N TYR A 15 5.55 -9.25 10.04
CA TYR A 15 4.20 -9.10 10.52
C TYR A 15 3.40 -10.38 10.36
N ALA A 16 2.46 -10.60 11.25
CA ALA A 16 1.55 -11.74 11.21
C ALA A 16 0.47 -11.64 10.12
N GLY A 17 0.66 -10.77 9.14
CA GLY A 17 -0.29 -10.57 8.05
C GLY A 17 -0.19 -11.64 6.97
N ASN A 18 -1.31 -12.01 6.37
CA ASN A 18 -1.34 -12.82 5.17
C ASN A 18 -1.31 -11.90 3.94
N ASN A 19 -0.24 -12.02 3.16
CA ASN A 19 -0.04 -11.18 1.98
C ASN A 19 -0.62 -11.78 0.71
N THR A 20 -1.19 -12.96 0.78
CA THR A 20 -1.65 -13.70 -0.40
C THR A 20 -2.73 -12.90 -1.14
N GLU A 21 -3.66 -12.32 -0.40
CA GLU A 21 -4.75 -11.53 -0.97
C GLU A 21 -4.24 -10.26 -1.64
N LEU A 22 -3.25 -9.60 -1.03
CA LEU A 22 -2.65 -8.41 -1.61
C LEU A 22 -1.88 -8.73 -2.90
N GLN A 23 -1.13 -9.83 -2.91
CA GLN A 23 -0.41 -10.31 -4.09
C GLN A 23 -1.38 -10.70 -5.20
N GLN A 24 -2.46 -11.40 -4.87
CA GLN A 24 -3.49 -11.78 -5.84
C GLN A 24 -4.21 -10.56 -6.40
N ALA A 25 -4.56 -9.59 -5.54
CA ALA A 25 -5.17 -8.35 -5.97
C ALA A 25 -4.29 -7.59 -6.96
N ALA A 26 -3.00 -7.49 -6.67
CA ALA A 26 -2.05 -6.85 -7.57
C ALA A 26 -1.87 -7.61 -8.89
N ALA A 27 -1.77 -8.92 -8.85
CA ALA A 27 -1.66 -9.76 -10.05
C ALA A 27 -2.86 -9.58 -10.98
N LYS A 28 -4.08 -9.52 -10.44
CA LYS A 28 -5.30 -9.27 -11.22
C LYS A 28 -5.31 -7.89 -11.88
N THR A 29 -4.55 -6.94 -11.38
CA THR A 29 -4.38 -5.64 -12.06
C THR A 29 -3.40 -5.68 -13.22
N GLY A 30 -2.80 -6.81 -13.51
CA GLY A 30 -1.74 -6.95 -14.52
C GLY A 30 -0.38 -6.46 -14.03
N LEU A 31 -0.20 -6.32 -12.73
CA LEU A 31 1.04 -5.88 -12.12
C LEU A 31 1.85 -7.07 -11.62
N SER A 32 3.15 -7.01 -11.83
CA SER A 32 4.09 -7.95 -11.26
C SER A 32 4.64 -7.40 -9.95
N LEU A 33 4.43 -8.13 -8.87
CA LEU A 33 5.00 -7.83 -7.56
C LEU A 33 6.38 -8.46 -7.44
N SER A 34 7.38 -7.65 -7.18
CA SER A 34 8.70 -8.14 -6.80
C SER A 34 9.05 -7.71 -5.38
N ALA A 35 9.73 -8.58 -4.66
CA ALA A 35 10.28 -8.20 -3.37
C ALA A 35 11.35 -7.10 -3.54
N PHE A 36 11.37 -6.16 -2.61
CA PHE A 36 12.40 -5.13 -2.60
C PHE A 36 13.77 -5.74 -2.25
N ASN A 37 14.77 -5.38 -3.01
CA ASN A 37 16.16 -5.75 -2.75
C ASN A 37 16.97 -4.48 -2.49
N GLU A 38 17.40 -4.30 -1.25
CA GLU A 38 18.21 -3.15 -0.85
C GLU A 38 19.55 -3.04 -1.61
N GLY A 39 20.06 -4.15 -2.11
CA GLY A 39 21.28 -4.19 -2.94
C GLY A 39 21.09 -3.61 -4.34
N ASP A 40 19.86 -3.56 -4.84
CA ASP A 40 19.54 -3.03 -6.16
C ASP A 40 19.21 -1.52 -6.06
N LYS A 41 20.21 -0.69 -6.32
CA LYS A 41 20.07 0.78 -6.30
C LYS A 41 19.69 1.37 -7.66
N GLU A 42 19.70 0.57 -8.71
CA GLU A 42 19.45 1.03 -10.06
C GLU A 42 18.00 0.90 -10.51
N SER A 43 17.28 -0.06 -9.95
CA SER A 43 15.87 -0.26 -10.27
C SER A 43 15.03 0.96 -9.94
N LYS A 44 14.11 1.30 -10.85
CA LYS A 44 13.16 2.41 -10.70
C LYS A 44 11.75 1.86 -10.59
N PHE A 45 11.05 2.30 -9.58
CA PHE A 45 9.74 1.80 -9.23
C PHE A 45 8.61 2.78 -9.59
N LYS A 46 7.63 2.30 -10.32
CA LYS A 46 6.43 3.09 -10.64
C LYS A 46 5.45 3.12 -9.47
N ALA A 47 5.44 2.06 -8.69
CA ALA A 47 4.61 1.95 -7.51
C ALA A 47 5.30 1.10 -6.43
N VAL A 48 4.94 1.37 -5.19
CA VAL A 48 5.46 0.70 -4.00
C VAL A 48 4.29 0.38 -3.09
N ILE A 49 4.19 -0.87 -2.64
CA ILE A 49 3.22 -1.28 -1.63
C ILE A 49 3.96 -1.78 -0.39
N PHE A 50 3.54 -1.30 0.76
CA PHE A 50 4.00 -1.79 2.05
C PHE A 50 2.84 -2.34 2.86
N ASP A 51 2.91 -3.62 3.20
CA ASP A 51 1.92 -4.25 4.08
C ASP A 51 2.28 -4.00 5.54
N ALA A 52 1.56 -3.08 6.16
CA ALA A 52 1.67 -2.75 7.57
C ALA A 52 0.60 -3.41 8.43
N SER A 53 -0.18 -4.34 7.87
CA SER A 53 -1.29 -4.99 8.59
C SER A 53 -0.84 -5.76 9.84
N GLY A 54 0.40 -6.23 9.83
CA GLY A 54 0.99 -6.98 10.93
C GLY A 54 1.62 -6.12 12.04
N ILE A 55 1.68 -4.79 11.92
CA ILE A 55 2.22 -3.93 12.96
C ILE A 55 1.35 -3.97 14.21
N GLN A 56 1.95 -4.36 15.34
CA GLN A 56 1.27 -4.58 16.61
C GLN A 56 1.52 -3.49 17.64
N ASN A 57 2.56 -2.68 17.46
CA ASN A 57 2.97 -1.65 18.41
C ASN A 57 3.79 -0.55 17.73
N SER A 58 4.01 0.54 18.47
CA SER A 58 4.73 1.70 17.94
C SER A 58 6.21 1.44 17.65
N GLU A 59 6.82 0.48 18.31
CA GLU A 59 8.23 0.14 18.10
C GLU A 59 8.44 -0.43 16.67
N GLN A 60 7.48 -1.18 16.18
CA GLN A 60 7.52 -1.75 14.83
C GLN A 60 7.33 -0.71 13.72
N LEU A 61 6.91 0.51 14.03
CA LEU A 61 6.79 1.59 13.04
C LEU A 61 8.13 1.99 12.42
N HIS A 62 9.27 1.69 13.07
CA HIS A 62 10.57 1.97 12.49
C HIS A 62 10.81 1.19 11.18
N GLU A 63 10.14 0.05 10.99
CA GLU A 63 10.24 -0.74 9.77
C GLU A 63 9.71 0.00 8.54
N LEU A 64 8.75 0.92 8.72
CA LEU A 64 8.35 1.84 7.65
C LEU A 64 9.53 2.72 7.20
N TYR A 65 10.27 3.25 8.17
CA TYR A 65 11.45 4.06 7.87
C TYR A 65 12.52 3.24 7.17
N ASP A 66 12.83 2.07 7.70
CA ASP A 66 13.86 1.17 7.15
C ASP A 66 13.54 0.76 5.72
N PHE A 67 12.26 0.57 5.41
CA PHE A 67 11.82 0.26 4.06
C PHE A 67 11.80 1.49 3.13
N PHE A 68 11.20 2.58 3.55
CA PHE A 68 10.99 3.73 2.68
C PHE A 68 12.22 4.60 2.48
N ASN A 69 13.13 4.64 3.45
CA ASN A 69 14.34 5.44 3.35
C ASN A 69 15.23 5.06 2.15
N PRO A 70 15.59 3.79 1.94
CA PRO A 70 16.38 3.40 0.78
C PRO A 70 15.59 3.51 -0.54
N ILE A 71 14.31 3.14 -0.54
CA ILE A 71 13.52 3.05 -1.77
C ILE A 71 13.01 4.40 -2.28
N ALA A 72 12.97 5.43 -1.44
CA ALA A 72 12.39 6.73 -1.79
C ALA A 72 12.99 7.35 -3.06
N ARG A 73 14.30 7.16 -3.27
CA ARG A 73 15.02 7.69 -4.45
C ARG A 73 14.77 6.86 -5.70
N GLN A 74 14.26 5.66 -5.56
CA GLN A 74 13.98 4.72 -6.65
C GLN A 74 12.55 4.87 -7.17
N ILE A 75 11.68 5.60 -6.48
CA ILE A 75 10.32 5.85 -6.94
C ILE A 75 10.35 6.88 -8.07
N GLN A 76 9.75 6.52 -9.18
CA GLN A 76 9.68 7.35 -10.37
C GLN A 76 8.78 8.57 -10.17
N THR A 77 8.96 9.58 -11.01
CA THR A 77 8.03 10.71 -11.11
C THR A 77 6.60 10.21 -11.34
N SER A 78 5.66 10.82 -10.66
CA SER A 78 4.25 10.41 -10.65
C SER A 78 4.03 8.96 -10.20
N GLY A 79 4.93 8.43 -9.38
CA GLY A 79 4.81 7.11 -8.78
C GLY A 79 3.68 7.02 -7.77
N ARG A 80 3.43 5.82 -7.30
CA ARG A 80 2.39 5.51 -6.29
C ARG A 80 3.01 4.84 -5.09
N VAL A 81 2.58 5.25 -3.91
CA VAL A 81 2.90 4.61 -2.65
C VAL A 81 1.58 4.18 -2.01
N VAL A 82 1.46 2.91 -1.69
CA VAL A 82 0.31 2.35 -1.01
C VAL A 82 0.79 1.67 0.27
N VAL A 83 0.26 2.09 1.39
CA VAL A 83 0.45 1.42 2.68
C VAL A 83 -0.86 0.71 3.01
N VAL A 84 -0.79 -0.57 3.32
CA VAL A 84 -1.95 -1.37 3.72
C VAL A 84 -1.88 -1.61 5.22
N GLY A 85 -2.94 -1.27 5.94
CA GLY A 85 -3.06 -1.49 7.37
C GLY A 85 -4.40 -2.13 7.72
N ILE A 86 -4.60 -2.43 9.00
CA ILE A 86 -5.91 -2.83 9.52
C ILE A 86 -6.64 -1.62 10.09
N THR A 87 -7.95 -1.65 10.03
CA THR A 87 -8.79 -0.61 10.61
C THR A 87 -8.51 -0.50 12.11
N PRO A 88 -8.07 0.66 12.62
CA PRO A 88 -7.65 0.79 14.03
C PRO A 88 -8.75 0.41 15.03
N GLU A 89 -10.00 0.64 14.66
CA GLU A 89 -11.17 0.33 15.49
C GLU A 89 -11.41 -1.18 15.65
N THR A 90 -10.86 -2.00 14.76
CA THR A 90 -10.94 -3.46 14.80
C THR A 90 -9.68 -4.11 15.36
N ALA A 91 -8.71 -3.31 15.78
CA ALA A 91 -7.45 -3.81 16.33
C ALA A 91 -7.68 -4.60 17.63
N LYS A 92 -6.92 -5.67 17.81
CA LYS A 92 -7.05 -6.58 18.96
C LYS A 92 -6.55 -5.95 20.27
N THR A 93 -5.69 -4.97 20.19
CA THR A 93 -5.11 -4.29 21.36
C THR A 93 -5.03 -2.79 21.15
N VAL A 94 -5.01 -2.04 22.25
CA VAL A 94 -4.83 -0.58 22.20
C VAL A 94 -3.49 -0.21 21.58
N LYS A 95 -2.43 -0.95 21.87
CA LYS A 95 -1.10 -0.73 21.28
C LYS A 95 -1.13 -0.85 19.76
N GLN A 96 -1.81 -1.87 19.26
CA GLN A 96 -1.99 -2.07 17.83
C GLN A 96 -2.84 -0.96 17.22
N ALA A 97 -3.94 -0.57 17.86
CA ALA A 97 -4.78 0.52 17.38
C ALA A 97 -3.98 1.84 17.24
N ILE A 98 -3.16 2.17 18.25
CA ILE A 98 -2.30 3.36 18.22
C ILE A 98 -1.30 3.27 17.06
N ALA A 99 -0.62 2.14 16.90
CA ALA A 99 0.35 1.94 15.83
C ALA A 99 -0.29 2.03 14.44
N GLN A 100 -1.44 1.40 14.25
CA GLN A 100 -2.17 1.48 12.98
C GLN A 100 -2.66 2.91 12.68
N ARG A 101 -3.11 3.65 13.71
CA ARG A 101 -3.50 5.06 13.55
C ARG A 101 -2.32 5.95 13.16
N ALA A 102 -1.11 5.65 13.63
CA ALA A 102 0.09 6.41 13.29
C ALA A 102 0.44 6.32 11.78
N LEU A 103 -0.01 5.28 11.08
CA LEU A 103 0.16 5.15 9.63
C LEU A 103 -0.44 6.33 8.85
N GLU A 104 -1.49 6.95 9.37
CA GLU A 104 -2.11 8.12 8.73
C GLU A 104 -1.14 9.31 8.68
N GLY A 105 -0.44 9.56 9.77
CA GLY A 105 0.59 10.59 9.83
C GLY A 105 1.75 10.30 8.89
N PHE A 106 2.20 9.05 8.87
CA PHE A 106 3.27 8.60 7.99
C PHE A 106 2.92 8.82 6.51
N VAL A 107 1.77 8.37 6.06
CA VAL A 107 1.35 8.51 4.66
C VAL A 107 1.19 9.97 4.24
N LYS A 108 0.68 10.83 5.14
CA LYS A 108 0.62 12.27 4.89
C LYS A 108 2.01 12.89 4.75
N SER A 109 2.97 12.45 5.56
CA SER A 109 4.36 12.91 5.47
C SER A 109 5.01 12.45 4.16
N VAL A 110 4.85 11.19 3.77
CA VAL A 110 5.33 10.67 2.49
C VAL A 110 4.77 11.48 1.32
N GLY A 111 3.46 11.75 1.32
CA GLY A 111 2.82 12.53 0.27
C GLY A 111 3.37 13.96 0.15
N LYS A 112 3.88 14.55 1.24
CA LYS A 112 4.50 15.87 1.23
C LYS A 112 5.97 15.85 0.85
N GLU A 113 6.71 14.87 1.38
CA GLU A 113 8.17 14.83 1.30
C GLU A 113 8.70 14.24 0.00
N PHE A 114 8.01 13.25 -0.57
CA PHE A 114 8.52 12.55 -1.74
C PHE A 114 8.45 13.38 -3.03
N LYS A 115 7.66 14.44 -3.06
CA LYS A 115 7.58 15.36 -4.21
C LYS A 115 7.36 14.61 -5.54
N LYS A 116 7.84 15.16 -6.66
CA LYS A 116 7.82 14.53 -8.01
C LYS A 116 6.43 14.03 -8.46
N GLY A 117 5.34 14.55 -7.90
CA GLY A 117 3.98 14.08 -8.20
C GLY A 117 3.67 12.68 -7.66
N ILE A 118 4.47 12.18 -6.71
CA ILE A 118 4.22 10.90 -6.06
C ILE A 118 3.00 11.03 -5.15
N ALA A 119 2.01 10.17 -5.37
CA ALA A 119 0.83 10.09 -4.53
C ALA A 119 0.96 8.93 -3.53
N ALA A 120 0.67 9.21 -2.26
CA ALA A 120 0.71 8.24 -1.18
C ALA A 120 -0.69 8.04 -0.59
N GLN A 121 -1.09 6.79 -0.40
CA GLN A 121 -2.40 6.43 0.13
C GLN A 121 -2.29 5.36 1.19
N LEU A 122 -3.16 5.44 2.19
CA LEU A 122 -3.33 4.42 3.21
C LEU A 122 -4.63 3.66 2.94
N VAL A 123 -4.54 2.35 2.90
CA VAL A 123 -5.70 1.47 2.75
C VAL A 123 -5.86 0.67 4.04
N TYR A 124 -6.91 0.96 4.80
CA TYR A 124 -7.31 0.14 5.93
C TYR A 124 -8.23 -0.98 5.47
N VAL A 125 -7.95 -2.18 5.90
CA VAL A 125 -8.73 -3.38 5.60
C VAL A 125 -9.37 -3.89 6.87
N ASP A 126 -10.69 -4.03 6.87
CA ASP A 126 -11.43 -4.68 7.95
C ASP A 126 -11.17 -6.18 7.96
N GLU A 127 -11.19 -6.79 9.12
CA GLU A 127 -11.02 -8.24 9.26
C GLU A 127 -12.03 -9.00 8.38
N GLY A 128 -11.52 -9.84 7.50
CA GLY A 128 -12.31 -10.62 6.55
C GLY A 128 -12.82 -9.85 5.33
N ALA A 129 -12.30 -8.64 5.08
CA ALA A 129 -12.57 -7.86 3.89
C ALA A 129 -11.44 -7.93 2.84
N GLU A 130 -10.45 -8.80 3.05
CA GLU A 130 -9.25 -8.92 2.22
C GLU A 130 -9.59 -9.19 0.75
N ALA A 131 -10.64 -9.98 0.50
CA ALA A 131 -11.11 -10.27 -0.86
C ALA A 131 -11.56 -9.01 -1.63
N ASN A 132 -11.97 -7.96 -0.92
CA ASN A 132 -12.44 -6.70 -1.52
C ASN A 132 -11.29 -5.73 -1.82
N LEU A 133 -10.05 -6.13 -1.52
CA LEU A 133 -8.88 -5.27 -1.68
C LEU A 133 -8.55 -4.97 -3.15
N GLU A 134 -8.94 -5.85 -4.07
CA GLU A 134 -8.57 -5.77 -5.49
C GLU A 134 -8.93 -4.43 -6.13
N SER A 135 -10.19 -4.01 -6.01
CA SER A 135 -10.66 -2.78 -6.66
C SER A 135 -9.93 -1.54 -6.13
N THR A 136 -9.66 -1.51 -4.83
CA THR A 136 -8.94 -0.41 -4.17
C THR A 136 -7.47 -0.37 -4.60
N VAL A 137 -6.79 -1.51 -4.65
CA VAL A 137 -5.41 -1.59 -5.14
C VAL A 137 -5.34 -1.18 -6.61
N ARG A 138 -6.27 -1.66 -7.42
CA ARG A 138 -6.37 -1.29 -8.84
C ARG A 138 -6.53 0.22 -9.02
N PHE A 139 -7.41 0.86 -8.25
CA PHE A 139 -7.56 2.30 -8.25
C PHE A 139 -6.29 3.02 -7.79
N ALA A 140 -5.76 2.62 -6.62
CA ALA A 140 -4.62 3.29 -5.99
C ALA A 140 -3.36 3.26 -6.87
N LEU A 141 -3.15 2.18 -7.61
CA LEU A 141 -2.01 2.00 -8.51
C LEU A 141 -2.23 2.59 -9.91
N SER A 142 -3.45 2.97 -10.24
CA SER A 142 -3.80 3.51 -11.56
C SER A 142 -3.46 5.00 -11.69
N PRO A 143 -3.37 5.53 -12.92
CA PRO A 143 -3.27 6.96 -13.14
C PRO A 143 -4.45 7.76 -12.59
N ARG A 144 -5.61 7.13 -12.42
CA ARG A 144 -6.83 7.77 -11.89
C ARG A 144 -6.67 8.29 -10.46
N SER A 145 -5.74 7.72 -9.69
CA SER A 145 -5.44 8.17 -8.32
C SER A 145 -4.47 9.36 -8.25
N ALA A 146 -4.11 9.96 -9.37
CA ALA A 146 -3.07 11.00 -9.45
C ALA A 146 -3.30 12.19 -8.52
N TYR A 147 -4.57 12.55 -8.32
CA TYR A 147 -4.96 13.69 -7.47
C TYR A 147 -5.39 13.29 -6.06
N VAL A 148 -5.29 12.00 -5.73
CA VAL A 148 -5.63 11.48 -4.41
C VAL A 148 -4.32 11.17 -3.69
N SER A 149 -3.96 11.99 -2.72
CA SER A 149 -2.73 11.79 -1.93
C SER A 149 -2.97 12.15 -0.47
N GLY A 150 -2.29 11.45 0.43
CA GLY A 150 -2.45 11.62 1.87
C GLY A 150 -3.81 11.17 2.39
N GLN A 151 -4.56 10.41 1.63
CA GLN A 151 -5.90 9.97 1.96
C GLN A 151 -5.92 8.58 2.59
N VAL A 152 -6.97 8.35 3.38
CA VAL A 152 -7.28 7.05 3.97
C VAL A 152 -8.47 6.46 3.23
N ILE A 153 -8.29 5.26 2.70
CA ILE A 153 -9.34 4.48 2.05
C ILE A 153 -9.65 3.30 2.97
N ARG A 154 -10.92 3.03 3.21
CA ARG A 154 -11.35 1.89 4.04
C ARG A 154 -11.99 0.84 3.15
N VAL A 155 -11.56 -0.40 3.34
CA VAL A 155 -12.11 -1.58 2.68
C VAL A 155 -12.84 -2.40 3.72
N SER A 156 -14.15 -2.50 3.56
CA SER A 156 -15.04 -3.25 4.45
C SER A 156 -15.67 -4.45 3.73
N LYS A 157 -16.32 -5.30 4.50
CA LYS A 157 -17.11 -6.40 3.94
C LYS A 157 -18.32 -5.82 3.21
N ALA A 158 -18.34 -5.97 1.91
CA ALA A 158 -19.47 -5.64 1.06
C ALA A 158 -19.58 -6.68 -0.04
N GLU A 159 -20.77 -6.82 -0.60
CA GLU A 159 -20.91 -7.60 -1.83
C GLU A 159 -20.10 -6.94 -2.94
N THR A 160 -19.23 -7.70 -3.57
CA THR A 160 -18.47 -7.24 -4.70
C THR A 160 -19.29 -7.37 -5.97
N VAL A 161 -19.37 -6.30 -6.72
CA VAL A 161 -19.95 -6.33 -8.07
C VAL A 161 -18.78 -6.43 -9.06
N ASP A 162 -18.87 -7.36 -9.98
CA ASP A 162 -17.92 -7.44 -11.08
C ASP A 162 -18.04 -6.18 -11.93
N ILE A 163 -16.98 -5.41 -11.99
CA ILE A 163 -16.92 -4.19 -12.81
C ILE A 163 -16.07 -4.48 -14.03
N ASP A 164 -16.66 -4.28 -15.18
CA ASP A 164 -15.91 -4.28 -16.45
C ASP A 164 -15.09 -2.98 -16.56
N TRP A 165 -13.83 -3.06 -16.15
CA TRP A 165 -12.90 -1.94 -16.18
C TRP A 165 -12.49 -1.50 -17.58
N ALA A 166 -12.83 -2.28 -18.60
CA ALA A 166 -12.56 -1.93 -19.99
C ALA A 166 -13.56 -0.89 -20.52
N LYS A 167 -14.73 -0.76 -19.89
CA LYS A 167 -15.71 0.25 -20.27
C LYS A 167 -15.40 1.58 -19.57
N PRO A 168 -15.30 2.68 -20.32
CA PRO A 168 -15.23 4.00 -19.71
C PRO A 168 -16.53 4.28 -18.94
N LEU A 169 -16.39 4.90 -17.78
CA LEU A 169 -17.53 5.44 -17.04
C LEU A 169 -18.10 6.64 -17.78
#